data_c221510bba06fcf6c886fd9e29015361
#
_entry.id   c221510bba06fcf6c886fd9e29015361
#
_cell.length_a   1.000
_cell.length_b   1.000
_cell.length_c   1.000
_cell.angle_alpha   90.00
_cell.angle_beta   90.00
_cell.angle_gamma   90.00
#
_symmetry.space_group_name_H-M   'P 1'
#
loop_
_entity.id
_entity.type
_entity.pdbx_description
1 polymer ?
#
loop_
_entity_poly.entity_id
_entity_poly.type
_entity_poly.pdbx_seq_one_letter_code
_entity_poly.pdbx_strand_id
1 'polypeptide(L)'
;MNAFDKLTAAQQHAKEIKNSRFGWFGGSDAKMLLDVYLKHRTFETMSNTQRARFEVLMGLQQPRVGELDTPAVRGGHAFEDYMQDKITGLQNAQGIAGTLEREKCLRGESYNYFGTMAHADYTIGGNVFELKYIYNTPTAKVAQRYECQLQWYYMLGADAVVMVHGEGCAEPFQCFRVREWFIPRDEELIAALREACEWADYVIDEAVKIRQNAQDMC
;
A
#
# COMPACT_ATOMS: atom_id res chain seq x y z
N MET A 1 -11.40 -10.80 28.86
CA MET A 1 -10.87 -9.84 27.87
C MET A 1 -11.62 -10.09 26.58
N ASN A 2 -12.53 -9.17 26.20
CA ASN A 2 -13.39 -9.35 25.03
C ASN A 2 -12.58 -9.13 23.71
N ALA A 3 -13.20 -9.41 22.56
CA ALA A 3 -12.52 -9.29 21.26
C ALA A 3 -12.09 -7.82 20.99
N PHE A 4 -12.83 -6.85 21.52
CA PHE A 4 -12.53 -5.43 21.40
C PHE A 4 -11.29 -5.02 22.23
N ASP A 5 -11.15 -5.56 23.46
CA ASP A 5 -9.95 -5.31 24.28
C ASP A 5 -8.71 -5.92 23.64
N LYS A 6 -8.85 -7.11 23.01
CA LYS A 6 -7.77 -7.72 22.23
C LYS A 6 -7.41 -6.92 20.99
N LEU A 7 -8.41 -6.34 20.31
CA LEU A 7 -8.21 -5.47 19.15
C LEU A 7 -7.46 -4.21 19.57
N THR A 8 -7.84 -3.57 20.67
CA THR A 8 -7.20 -2.35 21.18
C THR A 8 -5.75 -2.62 21.63
N ALA A 9 -5.53 -3.73 22.35
CA ALA A 9 -4.18 -4.14 22.79
C ALA A 9 -3.29 -4.49 21.59
N ALA A 10 -3.82 -5.20 20.59
CA ALA A 10 -3.12 -5.54 19.38
C ALA A 10 -2.81 -4.29 18.51
N GLN A 11 -3.73 -3.33 18.43
CA GLN A 11 -3.49 -2.04 17.75
C GLN A 11 -2.42 -1.19 18.45
N GLN A 12 -2.35 -1.24 19.78
CA GLN A 12 -1.29 -0.59 20.54
C GLN A 12 0.07 -1.22 20.29
N HIS A 13 0.13 -2.56 20.31
CA HIS A 13 1.37 -3.30 20.01
C HIS A 13 1.82 -3.10 18.55
N ALA A 14 0.88 -3.01 17.61
CA ALA A 14 1.15 -2.74 16.21
C ALA A 14 1.66 -1.32 15.93
N LYS A 15 1.32 -0.33 16.76
CA LYS A 15 1.92 1.02 16.69
C LYS A 15 3.41 1.02 17.08
N GLU A 16 3.84 0.03 17.85
CA GLU A 16 5.25 -0.12 18.27
C GLU A 16 6.11 -0.81 17.22
N ILE A 17 5.50 -1.58 16.31
CA ILE A 17 6.22 -2.25 15.21
C ILE A 17 6.18 -1.35 13.98
N LYS A 18 7.31 -0.72 13.65
CA LYS A 18 7.51 0.30 12.62
C LYS A 18 7.01 -0.06 11.20
N ASN A 19 6.74 -1.34 10.90
CA ASN A 19 6.28 -1.87 9.61
C ASN A 19 4.96 -2.66 9.68
N SER A 20 4.19 -2.52 10.77
CA SER A 20 2.96 -3.28 10.94
C SER A 20 1.82 -2.61 10.16
N ARG A 21 1.26 -3.35 9.20
CA ARG A 21 0.01 -3.00 8.49
C ARG A 21 -1.24 -3.31 9.32
N PHE A 22 -1.07 -3.49 10.60
CA PHE A 22 -2.16 -3.78 11.53
C PHE A 22 -3.02 -2.53 11.71
N GLY A 23 -4.31 -2.66 11.45
CA GLY A 23 -5.24 -1.53 11.50
C GLY A 23 -5.10 -0.52 10.34
N TRP A 24 -4.36 -0.86 9.28
CA TRP A 24 -4.14 0.02 8.13
C TRP A 24 -4.25 -0.73 6.81
N PHE A 25 -4.99 -0.16 5.84
CA PHE A 25 -4.82 -0.52 4.44
C PHE A 25 -3.70 0.30 3.81
N GLY A 26 -2.84 -0.38 3.08
CA GLY A 26 -1.73 0.23 2.35
C GLY A 26 -1.98 0.32 0.85
N GLY A 27 -1.15 1.08 0.14
CA GLY A 27 -1.24 1.21 -1.32
C GLY A 27 -1.20 -0.16 -2.05
N SER A 28 -0.49 -1.15 -1.52
CA SER A 28 -0.48 -2.51 -2.07
C SER A 28 -1.81 -3.26 -1.91
N ASP A 29 -2.71 -2.79 -1.04
CA ASP A 29 -4.04 -3.36 -0.84
C ASP A 29 -5.08 -2.72 -1.77
N ALA A 30 -4.78 -1.57 -2.39
CA ALA A 30 -5.70 -0.74 -3.15
C ALA A 30 -6.48 -1.52 -4.23
N LYS A 31 -5.77 -2.33 -5.03
CA LYS A 31 -6.40 -3.16 -6.06
C LYS A 31 -7.33 -4.22 -5.48
N MET A 32 -6.98 -4.80 -4.36
CA MET A 32 -7.81 -5.80 -3.66
C MET A 32 -9.08 -5.14 -3.11
N LEU A 33 -8.95 -3.97 -2.49
CA LEU A 33 -10.09 -3.20 -1.98
C LEU A 33 -11.07 -2.84 -3.10
N LEU A 34 -10.54 -2.32 -4.21
CA LEU A 34 -11.34 -2.00 -5.38
C LEU A 34 -12.08 -3.23 -5.93
N ASP A 35 -11.43 -4.41 -5.98
CA ASP A 35 -12.08 -5.66 -6.41
C ASP A 35 -13.20 -6.09 -5.45
N VAL A 36 -13.01 -5.93 -4.16
CA VAL A 36 -14.05 -6.22 -3.15
C VAL A 36 -15.24 -5.30 -3.32
N TYR A 37 -15.02 -4.00 -3.53
CA TYR A 37 -16.05 -3.01 -3.75
C TYR A 37 -16.81 -3.25 -5.05
N LEU A 38 -16.14 -3.31 -6.19
CA LEU A 38 -16.76 -3.45 -7.51
C LEU A 38 -17.58 -4.74 -7.67
N LYS A 39 -17.24 -5.79 -6.92
CA LYS A 39 -17.98 -7.06 -6.89
C LYS A 39 -18.97 -7.16 -5.73
N HIS A 40 -19.16 -6.08 -4.97
CA HIS A 40 -20.02 -6.05 -3.78
C HIS A 40 -19.81 -7.26 -2.85
N ARG A 41 -18.54 -7.63 -2.62
CA ARG A 41 -18.22 -8.79 -1.79
C ARG A 41 -18.47 -8.48 -0.32
N THR A 42 -19.17 -9.39 0.33
CA THR A 42 -19.30 -9.45 1.78
C THR A 42 -18.18 -10.31 2.37
N PHE A 43 -18.06 -10.34 3.69
CA PHE A 43 -17.03 -11.15 4.35
C PHE A 43 -17.11 -12.65 3.96
N GLU A 44 -18.35 -13.19 3.78
CA GLU A 44 -18.59 -14.57 3.39
C GLU A 44 -18.23 -14.85 1.91
N THR A 45 -18.37 -13.85 1.05
CA THR A 45 -18.15 -14.01 -0.40
C THR A 45 -16.74 -13.64 -0.86
N MET A 46 -15.90 -13.12 0.06
CA MET A 46 -14.49 -12.87 -0.20
C MET A 46 -13.70 -14.14 -0.49
N SER A 47 -12.68 -14.01 -1.34
CA SER A 47 -11.66 -15.06 -1.46
C SER A 47 -10.88 -15.23 -0.15
N ASN A 48 -10.25 -16.40 0.04
CA ASN A 48 -9.45 -16.65 1.24
C ASN A 48 -8.36 -15.60 1.48
N THR A 49 -7.71 -15.10 0.41
CA THR A 49 -6.69 -14.07 0.52
C THR A 49 -7.27 -12.72 0.97
N GLN A 50 -8.41 -12.33 0.42
CA GLN A 50 -9.11 -11.11 0.80
C GLN A 50 -9.57 -11.21 2.26
N ARG A 51 -10.23 -12.30 2.62
CA ARG A 51 -10.70 -12.56 3.98
C ARG A 51 -9.57 -12.53 4.99
N ALA A 52 -8.46 -13.21 4.73
CA ALA A 52 -7.29 -13.22 5.61
C ALA A 52 -6.74 -11.80 5.84
N ARG A 53 -6.76 -10.93 4.81
CA ARG A 53 -6.32 -9.54 4.96
C ARG A 53 -7.27 -8.72 5.84
N PHE A 54 -8.58 -8.91 5.68
CA PHE A 54 -9.59 -8.28 6.54
C PHE A 54 -9.52 -8.80 7.98
N GLU A 55 -9.27 -10.09 8.19
CA GLU A 55 -9.06 -10.68 9.51
C GLU A 55 -7.84 -10.10 10.23
N VAL A 56 -6.77 -9.81 9.51
CA VAL A 56 -5.61 -9.09 10.07
C VAL A 56 -6.02 -7.69 10.55
N LEU A 57 -6.82 -6.95 9.76
CA LEU A 57 -7.30 -5.62 10.15
C LEU A 57 -8.20 -5.66 11.38
N MET A 58 -9.05 -6.67 11.47
CA MET A 58 -9.93 -6.89 12.65
C MET A 58 -9.18 -7.45 13.86
N GLY A 59 -7.88 -7.70 13.76
CA GLY A 59 -7.08 -8.29 14.83
C GLY A 59 -7.37 -9.77 15.11
N LEU A 60 -7.99 -10.48 14.18
CA LEU A 60 -8.35 -11.89 14.28
C LEU A 60 -7.22 -12.81 13.85
N GLN A 61 -6.33 -12.30 12.98
CA GLN A 61 -5.10 -12.95 12.58
C GLN A 61 -3.91 -12.03 12.81
N GLN A 62 -2.77 -12.63 13.13
CA GLN A 62 -1.51 -11.90 13.15
C GLN A 62 -1.06 -11.61 11.71
N PRO A 63 -0.54 -10.41 11.42
CA PRO A 63 0.11 -10.16 10.14
C PRO A 63 1.26 -11.15 9.96
N ARG A 64 1.46 -11.63 8.74
CA ARG A 64 2.65 -12.45 8.45
C ARG A 64 3.87 -11.58 8.67
N VAL A 65 4.62 -11.89 9.73
CA VAL A 65 5.89 -11.24 10.04
C VAL A 65 6.98 -12.03 9.32
N GLY A 66 7.71 -11.36 8.45
CA GLY A 66 8.85 -11.89 7.72
C GLY A 66 8.94 -11.27 6.34
N GLU A 67 10.05 -10.63 6.04
CA GLU A 67 10.37 -10.24 4.68
C GLU A 67 10.58 -11.52 3.86
N LEU A 68 9.94 -11.58 2.69
CA LEU A 68 10.24 -12.62 1.72
C LEU A 68 11.66 -12.38 1.20
N ASP A 69 12.63 -13.14 1.68
CA ASP A 69 14.01 -13.08 1.15
C ASP A 69 14.10 -13.83 -0.19
N THR A 70 13.60 -13.18 -1.23
CA THR A 70 13.69 -13.68 -2.60
C THR A 70 14.65 -12.83 -3.43
N PRO A 71 15.25 -13.38 -4.52
CA PRO A 71 16.06 -12.58 -5.43
C PRO A 71 15.35 -11.31 -5.93
N ALA A 72 14.04 -11.38 -6.18
CA ALA A 72 13.25 -10.24 -6.63
C ALA A 72 13.17 -9.14 -5.55
N VAL A 73 13.00 -9.50 -4.29
CA VAL A 73 12.96 -8.55 -3.16
C VAL A 73 14.34 -7.92 -2.96
N ARG A 74 15.41 -8.74 -2.93
CA ARG A 74 16.78 -8.23 -2.82
C ARG A 74 17.14 -7.30 -4.00
N GLY A 75 16.72 -7.64 -5.21
CA GLY A 75 16.88 -6.79 -6.39
C GLY A 75 16.12 -5.45 -6.27
N GLY A 76 14.93 -5.47 -5.69
CA GLY A 76 14.14 -4.26 -5.38
C GLY A 76 14.91 -3.33 -4.45
N HIS A 77 15.36 -3.82 -3.30
CA HIS A 77 16.13 -3.02 -2.34
C HIS A 77 17.45 -2.50 -2.93
N ALA A 78 18.18 -3.33 -3.68
CA ALA A 78 19.38 -2.88 -4.37
C ALA A 78 19.11 -1.79 -5.41
N PHE A 79 17.93 -1.82 -6.05
CA PHE A 79 17.50 -0.77 -6.98
C PHE A 79 17.14 0.52 -6.25
N GLU A 80 16.50 0.43 -5.10
CA GLU A 80 16.23 1.60 -4.25
C GLU A 80 17.53 2.31 -3.88
N ASP A 81 18.53 1.56 -3.36
CA ASP A 81 19.84 2.11 -3.01
C ASP A 81 20.55 2.73 -4.24
N TYR A 82 20.51 2.04 -5.38
CA TYR A 82 21.08 2.55 -6.64
C TYR A 82 20.42 3.86 -7.10
N MET A 83 19.13 4.05 -6.84
CA MET A 83 18.39 5.23 -7.26
C MET A 83 18.54 6.43 -6.32
N GLN A 84 19.00 6.25 -5.09
CA GLN A 84 19.10 7.33 -4.11
C GLN A 84 19.90 8.53 -4.62
N ASP A 85 21.12 8.30 -5.12
CA ASP A 85 21.99 9.38 -5.63
C ASP A 85 21.44 9.98 -6.93
N LYS A 86 20.78 9.16 -7.76
CA LYS A 86 20.17 9.61 -9.02
C LYS A 86 18.97 10.51 -8.79
N ILE A 87 18.10 10.19 -7.83
CA ILE A 87 16.94 11.02 -7.48
C ILE A 87 17.42 12.34 -6.87
N THR A 88 18.45 12.33 -6.04
CA THR A 88 19.09 13.55 -5.53
C THR A 88 19.66 14.42 -6.68
N GLY A 89 20.30 13.78 -7.64
CA GLY A 89 20.82 14.46 -8.83
C GLY A 89 19.70 15.09 -9.69
N LEU A 90 18.60 14.38 -9.89
CA LEU A 90 17.41 14.88 -10.59
C LEU A 90 16.76 16.07 -9.86
N GLN A 91 16.63 15.97 -8.53
CA GLN A 91 16.14 17.07 -7.71
C GLN A 91 16.93 18.35 -7.95
N ASN A 92 18.26 18.26 -7.88
CA ASN A 92 19.14 19.41 -8.07
C ASN A 92 19.06 19.95 -9.52
N ALA A 93 19.02 19.06 -10.51
CA ALA A 93 18.98 19.44 -11.92
C ALA A 93 17.66 20.10 -12.34
N GLN A 94 16.54 19.66 -11.75
CA GLN A 94 15.20 20.16 -12.06
C GLN A 94 14.73 21.28 -11.11
N GLY A 95 15.51 21.61 -10.09
CA GLY A 95 15.15 22.64 -9.11
C GLY A 95 13.93 22.27 -8.26
N ILE A 96 13.66 20.99 -8.07
CA ILE A 96 12.53 20.53 -7.25
C ILE A 96 12.79 20.91 -5.79
N ALA A 97 11.94 21.79 -5.27
CA ALA A 97 12.05 22.22 -3.88
C ALA A 97 11.61 21.13 -2.89
N GLY A 98 12.33 21.01 -1.79
CA GLY A 98 12.00 20.09 -0.72
C GLY A 98 13.17 19.19 -0.31
N THR A 99 12.96 18.47 0.77
CA THR A 99 13.94 17.49 1.27
C THR A 99 13.62 16.11 0.69
N LEU A 100 14.64 15.39 0.25
CA LEU A 100 14.52 13.98 -0.11
C LEU A 100 14.31 13.17 1.16
N GLU A 101 13.19 12.46 1.24
CA GLU A 101 12.88 11.52 2.33
C GLU A 101 12.69 10.13 1.74
N ARG A 102 13.31 9.12 2.35
CA ARG A 102 13.15 7.69 2.00
C ARG A 102 12.10 7.06 2.91
N GLU A 103 11.34 6.12 2.36
CA GLU A 103 10.32 5.35 3.10
C GLU A 103 9.33 6.23 3.88
N LYS A 104 8.98 7.37 3.32
CA LYS A 104 8.04 8.28 3.97
C LYS A 104 6.66 7.64 4.09
N CYS A 105 6.17 7.57 5.32
CA CYS A 105 4.80 7.16 5.58
C CYS A 105 3.83 8.30 5.30
N LEU A 106 3.01 8.16 4.25
CA LEU A 106 1.87 9.00 3.99
C LEU A 106 0.64 8.41 4.70
N ARG A 107 -0.16 9.26 5.31
CA ARG A 107 -1.38 8.85 6.02
C ARG A 107 -2.56 9.64 5.47
N GLY A 108 -3.65 8.94 5.23
CA GLY A 108 -4.90 9.51 4.78
C GLY A 108 -6.00 9.39 5.84
N GLU A 109 -7.21 9.22 5.38
CA GLU A 109 -8.41 9.16 6.20
C GLU A 109 -8.41 7.94 7.13
N SER A 110 -9.06 8.10 8.29
CA SER A 110 -9.35 7.02 9.23
C SER A 110 -10.84 6.70 9.17
N TYR A 111 -11.13 5.41 9.11
CA TYR A 111 -12.47 4.83 9.17
C TYR A 111 -12.71 4.25 10.56
N ASN A 112 -13.88 3.66 10.81
CA ASN A 112 -14.20 3.12 12.15
C ASN A 112 -13.25 2.00 12.57
N TYR A 113 -12.82 1.16 11.61
CA TYR A 113 -12.05 -0.06 11.87
C TYR A 113 -10.60 0.01 11.40
N PHE A 114 -10.24 0.95 10.54
CA PHE A 114 -8.88 1.06 9.99
C PHE A 114 -8.56 2.49 9.55
N GLY A 115 -7.29 2.73 9.28
CA GLY A 115 -6.80 3.93 8.59
C GLY A 115 -6.22 3.59 7.22
N THR A 116 -6.01 4.61 6.40
CA THR A 116 -5.34 4.49 5.12
C THR A 116 -3.92 5.03 5.18
N MET A 117 -2.95 4.31 4.60
CA MET A 117 -1.55 4.73 4.57
C MET A 117 -0.81 4.19 3.34
N ALA A 118 0.34 4.74 3.06
CA ALA A 118 1.33 4.14 2.17
C ALA A 118 2.74 4.54 2.60
N HIS A 119 3.71 3.68 2.33
CA HIS A 119 5.12 4.04 2.38
C HIS A 119 5.57 4.32 0.94
N ALA A 120 5.97 5.55 0.69
CA ALA A 120 6.58 5.94 -0.58
C ALA A 120 8.06 5.60 -0.54
N ASP A 121 8.61 5.00 -1.60
CA ASP A 121 10.04 4.67 -1.65
C ASP A 121 10.87 5.94 -1.48
N TYR A 122 10.50 7.02 -2.17
CA TYR A 122 11.06 8.35 -1.96
C TYR A 122 10.00 9.44 -2.10
N THR A 123 10.22 10.55 -1.38
CA THR A 123 9.47 11.80 -1.58
C THR A 123 10.39 13.00 -1.66
N ILE A 124 9.99 14.00 -2.45
CA ILE A 124 10.60 15.33 -2.48
C ILE A 124 9.48 16.36 -2.44
N GLY A 125 9.35 17.09 -1.34
CA GLY A 125 8.19 17.94 -1.12
C GLY A 125 6.92 17.09 -1.10
N GLY A 126 5.90 17.47 -1.89
CA GLY A 126 4.66 16.70 -2.06
C GLY A 126 4.71 15.62 -3.14
N ASN A 127 5.85 15.47 -3.85
CA ASN A 127 5.98 14.53 -4.94
C ASN A 127 6.42 13.16 -4.44
N VAL A 128 5.79 12.10 -4.95
CA VAL A 128 6.10 10.70 -4.65
C VAL A 128 6.84 10.07 -5.82
N PHE A 129 7.93 9.37 -5.51
CA PHE A 129 8.67 8.53 -6.44
C PHE A 129 8.55 7.07 -5.97
N GLU A 130 7.82 6.30 -6.75
CA GLU A 130 7.59 4.87 -6.50
C GLU A 130 8.48 4.04 -7.43
N LEU A 131 9.33 3.21 -6.86
CA LEU A 131 10.33 2.43 -7.58
C LEU A 131 9.81 1.03 -7.88
N LYS A 132 9.97 0.60 -9.13
CA LYS A 132 9.63 -0.76 -9.56
C LYS A 132 10.81 -1.36 -10.33
N TYR A 133 11.34 -2.46 -9.82
CA TYR A 133 12.42 -3.20 -10.46
C TYR A 133 11.90 -4.50 -11.05
N ILE A 134 11.59 -4.47 -12.34
CA ILE A 134 10.91 -5.58 -13.03
C ILE A 134 11.60 -5.86 -14.36
N TYR A 135 12.11 -7.07 -14.50
CA TYR A 135 12.78 -7.51 -15.71
C TYR A 135 11.79 -7.73 -16.86
N ASN A 136 12.24 -7.34 -18.07
CA ASN A 136 11.58 -7.63 -19.35
C ASN A 136 10.07 -7.32 -19.42
N THR A 137 9.67 -6.24 -18.78
CA THR A 137 8.27 -5.77 -18.83
C THR A 137 8.22 -4.33 -19.32
N PRO A 138 7.43 -3.98 -20.36
CA PRO A 138 7.28 -2.61 -20.80
C PRO A 138 6.79 -1.68 -19.67
N THR A 139 7.39 -0.48 -19.55
CA THR A 139 7.07 0.48 -18.48
C THR A 139 5.58 0.79 -18.38
N ALA A 140 4.89 0.96 -19.52
CA ALA A 140 3.44 1.18 -19.53
C ALA A 140 2.64 0.01 -18.90
N LYS A 141 3.07 -1.24 -19.10
CA LYS A 141 2.44 -2.41 -18.47
C LYS A 141 2.73 -2.47 -16.97
N VAL A 142 3.91 -2.02 -16.56
CA VAL A 142 4.24 -1.90 -15.13
C VAL A 142 3.33 -0.83 -14.50
N ALA A 143 3.21 0.36 -15.09
CA ALA A 143 2.34 1.41 -14.62
C ALA A 143 0.88 0.93 -14.50
N GLN A 144 0.35 0.25 -15.52
CA GLN A 144 -1.00 -0.33 -15.49
C GLN A 144 -1.18 -1.38 -14.39
N ARG A 145 -0.17 -2.22 -14.13
CA ARG A 145 -0.20 -3.24 -13.07
C ARG A 145 -0.36 -2.63 -11.68
N TYR A 146 0.30 -1.50 -11.45
CA TYR A 146 0.34 -0.80 -10.16
C TYR A 146 -0.57 0.43 -10.11
N GLU A 147 -1.44 0.63 -11.08
CA GLU A 147 -2.29 1.82 -11.23
C GLU A 147 -3.04 2.16 -9.93
N CYS A 148 -3.73 1.20 -9.33
CA CYS A 148 -4.44 1.44 -8.06
C CYS A 148 -3.49 1.89 -6.94
N GLN A 149 -2.29 1.31 -6.84
CA GLN A 149 -1.29 1.72 -5.86
C GLN A 149 -0.80 3.14 -6.14
N LEU A 150 -0.58 3.49 -7.41
CA LEU A 150 -0.10 4.81 -7.80
C LEU A 150 -1.16 5.89 -7.58
N GLN A 151 -2.45 5.60 -7.86
CA GLN A 151 -3.55 6.51 -7.55
C GLN A 151 -3.84 6.60 -6.04
N TRP A 152 -3.49 5.56 -5.27
CA TRP A 152 -3.58 5.58 -3.83
C TRP A 152 -2.72 6.69 -3.21
N TYR A 153 -1.53 6.98 -3.76
CA TYR A 153 -0.71 8.10 -3.31
C TYR A 153 -1.40 9.44 -3.51
N TYR A 154 -2.09 9.64 -4.63
CA TYR A 154 -2.90 10.84 -4.86
C TYR A 154 -4.08 10.93 -3.88
N MET A 155 -4.72 9.82 -3.57
CA MET A 155 -5.77 9.78 -2.54
C MET A 155 -5.23 10.19 -1.16
N LEU A 156 -3.97 9.88 -0.87
CA LEU A 156 -3.28 10.27 0.37
C LEU A 156 -2.70 11.69 0.32
N GLY A 157 -2.93 12.45 -0.73
CA GLY A 157 -2.54 13.87 -0.83
C GLY A 157 -1.20 14.14 -1.51
N ALA A 158 -0.67 13.21 -2.29
CA ALA A 158 0.50 13.47 -3.12
C ALA A 158 0.18 14.55 -4.18
N ASP A 159 1.09 15.50 -4.39
CA ASP A 159 0.98 16.54 -5.43
C ASP A 159 1.24 15.93 -6.82
N ALA A 160 2.24 15.08 -6.91
CA ALA A 160 2.56 14.32 -8.12
C ALA A 160 3.09 12.92 -7.77
N VAL A 161 2.88 11.98 -8.69
CA VAL A 161 3.38 10.61 -8.58
C VAL A 161 4.19 10.27 -9.82
N VAL A 162 5.43 9.84 -9.61
CA VAL A 162 6.35 9.38 -10.64
C VAL A 162 6.71 7.94 -10.35
N MET A 163 6.41 7.04 -11.28
CA MET A 163 6.92 5.67 -11.22
C MET A 163 8.30 5.62 -11.87
N VAL A 164 9.27 5.13 -11.14
CA VAL A 164 10.62 4.89 -11.65
C VAL A 164 10.81 3.40 -11.87
N HIS A 165 10.85 3.00 -13.13
CA HIS A 165 10.98 1.61 -13.54
C HIS A 165 12.42 1.27 -13.90
N GLY A 166 13.02 0.34 -13.17
CA GLY A 166 14.33 -0.26 -13.45
C GLY A 166 14.20 -1.62 -14.08
N GLU A 167 14.97 -1.85 -15.14
CA GLU A 167 15.12 -3.15 -15.79
C GLU A 167 16.53 -3.69 -15.57
N GLY A 168 16.66 -4.95 -15.15
CA GLY A 168 17.97 -5.55 -14.94
C GLY A 168 17.91 -6.95 -14.34
N CYS A 169 19.04 -7.44 -13.86
CA CYS A 169 19.16 -8.71 -13.14
C CYS A 169 19.20 -8.47 -11.65
N ALA A 170 18.47 -9.29 -10.88
CA ALA A 170 18.46 -9.18 -9.42
C ALA A 170 19.73 -9.77 -8.79
N GLU A 171 20.27 -10.85 -9.35
CA GLU A 171 21.47 -11.53 -8.86
C GLU A 171 22.38 -11.98 -10.00
N PRO A 172 23.63 -11.43 -10.10
CA PRO A 172 24.07 -10.22 -9.40
C PRO A 172 23.26 -9.00 -9.81
N PHE A 173 23.07 -8.05 -8.89
CA PHE A 173 22.32 -6.83 -9.21
C PHE A 173 22.97 -6.05 -10.34
N GLN A 174 22.24 -5.83 -11.42
CA GLN A 174 22.66 -5.03 -12.58
C GLN A 174 21.44 -4.29 -13.12
N CYS A 175 21.49 -2.97 -13.11
CA CYS A 175 20.44 -2.14 -13.70
C CYS A 175 20.87 -1.68 -15.09
N PHE A 176 20.19 -2.19 -16.13
CA PHE A 176 20.50 -1.89 -17.54
C PHE A 176 19.80 -0.65 -18.04
N ARG A 177 18.62 -0.36 -17.48
CA ARG A 177 17.78 0.74 -17.93
C ARG A 177 16.95 1.27 -16.79
N VAL A 178 16.81 2.58 -16.73
CA VAL A 178 15.87 3.29 -15.83
C VAL A 178 14.96 4.15 -16.69
N ARG A 179 13.68 4.14 -16.40
CA ARG A 179 12.68 4.99 -17.05
C ARG A 179 11.80 5.63 -15.98
N GLU A 180 11.56 6.92 -16.14
CA GLU A 180 10.59 7.66 -15.36
C GLU A 180 9.27 7.70 -16.11
N TRP A 181 8.18 7.53 -15.38
CA TRP A 181 6.84 7.58 -15.91
C TRP A 181 5.97 8.42 -14.99
N PHE A 182 5.62 9.61 -15.47
CA PHE A 182 4.68 10.46 -14.77
C PHE A 182 3.29 9.81 -14.80
N ILE A 183 2.66 9.70 -13.63
CA ILE A 183 1.34 9.12 -13.48
C ILE A 183 0.32 10.24 -13.47
N PRO A 184 -0.55 10.37 -14.47
CA PRO A 184 -1.63 11.35 -14.43
C PRO A 184 -2.58 11.00 -13.29
N ARG A 185 -3.07 12.03 -12.62
CA ARG A 185 -4.07 11.88 -11.57
C ARG A 185 -5.41 11.49 -12.20
N ASP A 186 -6.01 10.41 -11.70
CA ASP A 186 -7.29 9.87 -12.14
C ASP A 186 -8.32 10.04 -11.02
N GLU A 187 -9.16 11.09 -11.13
CA GLU A 187 -10.14 11.41 -10.11
C GLU A 187 -11.24 10.36 -10.00
N GLU A 188 -11.58 9.66 -11.10
CA GLU A 188 -12.61 8.61 -11.09
C GLU A 188 -12.09 7.39 -10.31
N LEU A 189 -10.86 6.98 -10.57
CA LEU A 189 -10.24 5.87 -9.84
C LEU A 189 -9.98 6.24 -8.37
N ILE A 190 -9.58 7.47 -8.08
CA ILE A 190 -9.40 7.95 -6.70
C ILE A 190 -10.73 7.94 -5.95
N ALA A 191 -11.83 8.39 -6.57
CA ALA A 191 -13.17 8.33 -5.98
C ALA A 191 -13.58 6.87 -5.72
N ALA A 192 -13.40 5.98 -6.68
CA ALA A 192 -13.69 4.56 -6.52
C ALA A 192 -12.85 3.89 -5.39
N LEU A 193 -11.60 4.32 -5.19
CA LEU A 193 -10.77 3.83 -4.08
C LEU A 193 -11.29 4.31 -2.72
N ARG A 194 -11.81 5.54 -2.62
CA ARG A 194 -12.47 6.02 -1.38
C ARG A 194 -13.75 5.23 -1.09
N GLU A 195 -14.61 5.06 -2.09
CA GLU A 195 -15.81 4.23 -1.96
C GLU A 195 -15.48 2.78 -1.58
N ALA A 196 -14.36 2.25 -2.09
CA ALA A 196 -13.88 0.93 -1.71
C ALA A 196 -13.44 0.85 -0.24
N CYS A 197 -12.88 1.94 0.32
CA CYS A 197 -12.60 2.03 1.74
C CYS A 197 -13.88 2.11 2.58
N GLU A 198 -14.87 2.91 2.17
CA GLU A 198 -16.18 2.98 2.84
C GLU A 198 -16.89 1.62 2.82
N TRP A 199 -16.86 0.93 1.68
CA TRP A 199 -17.40 -0.43 1.56
C TRP A 199 -16.68 -1.42 2.47
N ALA A 200 -15.35 -1.35 2.59
CA ALA A 200 -14.57 -2.20 3.47
C ALA A 200 -14.94 -1.96 4.95
N ASP A 201 -15.12 -0.71 5.36
CA ASP A 201 -15.55 -0.35 6.72
C ASP A 201 -16.94 -0.93 7.02
N TYR A 202 -17.88 -0.78 6.10
CA TYR A 202 -19.22 -1.38 6.19
C TYR A 202 -19.16 -2.92 6.32
N VAL A 203 -18.37 -3.60 5.51
CA VAL A 203 -18.25 -5.07 5.54
C VAL A 203 -17.65 -5.55 6.86
N ILE A 204 -16.69 -4.83 7.42
CA ILE A 204 -16.10 -5.13 8.73
C ILE A 204 -17.16 -4.93 9.83
N ASP A 205 -17.92 -3.85 9.78
CA ASP A 205 -18.97 -3.56 10.75
C ASP A 205 -20.03 -4.67 10.78
N GLU A 206 -20.51 -5.11 9.63
CA GLU A 206 -21.46 -6.23 9.53
C GLU A 206 -20.87 -7.55 10.07
N ALA A 207 -19.61 -7.85 9.75
CA ALA A 207 -18.95 -9.05 10.25
C ALA A 207 -18.77 -9.01 11.79
N VAL A 208 -18.52 -7.86 12.37
CA VAL A 208 -18.41 -7.65 13.82
C VAL A 208 -19.77 -7.86 14.48
N LYS A 209 -20.85 -7.27 13.94
CA LYS A 209 -22.23 -7.41 14.47
C LYS A 209 -22.70 -8.86 14.46
N ILE A 210 -22.47 -9.59 13.37
CA ILE A 210 -22.81 -11.02 13.26
C ILE A 210 -22.13 -11.83 14.38
N ARG A 211 -20.85 -11.56 14.66
CA ARG A 211 -20.10 -12.27 15.71
C ARG A 211 -20.59 -11.92 17.12
N GLN A 212 -20.91 -10.65 17.37
CA GLN A 212 -21.47 -10.22 18.67
C GLN A 212 -22.79 -10.92 18.94
N ASN A 213 -23.71 -10.93 17.97
CA ASN A 213 -25.00 -11.60 18.09
C ASN A 213 -24.86 -13.12 18.32
N ALA A 214 -23.86 -13.77 17.72
CA ALA A 214 -23.60 -15.18 17.93
C ALA A 214 -23.06 -15.49 19.35
N GLN A 215 -22.33 -14.56 19.95
CA GLN A 215 -21.81 -14.69 21.32
C GLN A 215 -22.90 -14.46 22.37
N ASP A 216 -23.85 -13.56 22.10
CA ASP A 216 -24.95 -13.25 23.00
C ASP A 216 -26.04 -14.34 23.04
N MET A 217 -26.03 -15.28 22.06
CA MET A 217 -26.95 -16.41 21.99
C MET A 217 -26.39 -17.69 22.64
N CYS A 218 -25.15 -17.70 23.10
CA CYS A 218 -24.47 -18.83 23.77
C CYS A 218 -24.31 -18.58 25.28
#